data_6b9e15e5f8814c234d6feabb4b4c309e
#
_entry.id   6b9e15e5f8814c234d6feabb4b4c309e
#
_cell.length_a   1.000
_cell.length_b   1.000
_cell.length_c   1.000
_cell.angle_alpha   90.00
_cell.angle_beta   90.00
_cell.angle_gamma   90.00
#
_symmetry.space_group_name_H-M   'P 1'
#
loop_
_entity.id
_entity.type
_entity.pdbx_description
1 polymer ?
#
loop_
_entity_poly.entity_id
_entity_poly.type
_entity_poly.pdbx_seq_one_letter_code
_entity_poly.pdbx_strand_id
1 'polypeptide(L)'
;MAEMMKGNEAIAEAAVRAGARFYAGYPITPSSEIMEYLSWRMEEVGGAFVQAESELAGINMVIGAAACGVRALTASSGPGISLKQEGISTLCDEGLSAVVITQVRYGNGLGTLFTSQCDYNRETRGGGQGDYRCIVLCPSSIQEYVDLMLPAYELAEKYRIVVVMMGEGTLGQMMEPVTLPDFVETKRTPWALNGHYTYKKIGIFERDSMKEAVELREKYAAIKENEQRWQEESIEDADYVFVAYGVPGRATLGAVRELRAAGEKVGLIRPITAWPYPEKAFARINPNVKGIITVEENATGQMIDDAALAIKKTHKDRNIPAYALTYVYNTPPIRRIKEDYFKVKNGEVKEVY
;
A
#
# COMPACT_ATOMS: atom_id res chain seq x y z
N MET A 1 -24.35 1.43 11.43
CA MET A 1 -24.83 2.53 10.57
C MET A 1 -23.61 3.26 10.05
N ALA A 2 -23.67 3.76 8.81
CA ALA A 2 -22.57 4.55 8.27
C ALA A 2 -22.49 5.92 8.95
N GLU A 3 -21.30 6.35 9.31
CA GLU A 3 -21.01 7.65 9.95
C GLU A 3 -20.12 8.47 9.02
N MET A 4 -20.33 9.79 8.97
CA MET A 4 -19.44 10.69 8.21
C MET A 4 -18.15 10.86 9.00
N MET A 5 -17.04 10.37 8.45
CA MET A 5 -15.74 10.44 9.11
C MET A 5 -14.68 11.05 8.19
N LYS A 6 -13.74 11.77 8.78
CA LYS A 6 -12.51 12.17 8.10
C LYS A 6 -11.62 10.93 7.89
N GLY A 7 -10.95 10.83 6.75
CA GLY A 7 -10.19 9.63 6.39
C GLY A 7 -9.16 9.23 7.45
N ASN A 8 -8.34 10.17 7.92
CA ASN A 8 -7.33 9.87 8.94
C ASN A 8 -7.95 9.39 10.27
N GLU A 9 -9.10 9.92 10.67
CA GLU A 9 -9.81 9.47 11.87
C GLU A 9 -10.41 8.07 11.68
N ALA A 10 -11.01 7.80 10.52
CA ALA A 10 -11.53 6.47 10.18
C ALA A 10 -10.43 5.40 10.13
N ILE A 11 -9.26 5.74 9.58
CA ILE A 11 -8.08 4.87 9.56
C ILE A 11 -7.61 4.56 10.99
N ALA A 12 -7.53 5.57 11.84
CA ALA A 12 -7.13 5.41 13.23
C ALA A 12 -8.12 4.53 14.02
N GLU A 13 -9.42 4.78 13.91
CA GLU A 13 -10.46 3.97 14.57
C GLU A 13 -10.49 2.54 14.05
N ALA A 14 -10.31 2.35 12.72
CA ALA A 14 -10.22 1.01 12.15
C ALA A 14 -9.04 0.22 12.72
N ALA A 15 -7.88 0.85 12.92
CA ALA A 15 -6.73 0.21 13.55
C ALA A 15 -7.03 -0.21 14.99
N VAL A 16 -7.67 0.66 15.77
CA VAL A 16 -8.09 0.36 17.16
C VAL A 16 -9.06 -0.82 17.19
N ARG A 17 -10.06 -0.84 16.30
CA ARG A 17 -11.03 -1.93 16.17
C ARG A 17 -10.41 -3.23 15.67
N ALA A 18 -9.42 -3.13 14.79
CA ALA A 18 -8.58 -4.25 14.39
C ALA A 18 -7.60 -4.72 15.49
N GLY A 19 -7.70 -4.17 16.69
CA GLY A 19 -6.95 -4.64 17.86
C GLY A 19 -5.59 -3.99 18.06
N ALA A 20 -5.29 -2.87 17.40
CA ALA A 20 -4.11 -2.09 17.72
C ALA A 20 -4.13 -1.62 19.18
N ARG A 21 -3.00 -1.80 19.89
CA ARG A 21 -2.85 -1.39 21.29
C ARG A 21 -1.54 -0.64 21.54
N PHE A 22 -0.80 -0.33 20.50
CA PHE A 22 0.39 0.50 20.58
C PHE A 22 0.54 1.39 19.35
N TYR A 23 0.74 2.66 19.57
CA TYR A 23 1.12 3.65 18.57
C TYR A 23 2.34 4.44 19.02
N ALA A 24 3.31 4.59 18.14
CA ALA A 24 4.38 5.57 18.31
C ALA A 24 4.64 6.29 17.00
N GLY A 25 4.76 7.63 17.05
CA GLY A 25 4.98 8.43 15.86
C GLY A 25 5.41 9.86 16.14
N TYR A 26 5.73 10.56 15.07
CA TYR A 26 6.07 11.98 15.06
C TYR A 26 5.11 12.71 14.11
N PRO A 27 4.59 13.90 14.46
CA PRO A 27 3.59 14.60 13.66
C PRO A 27 4.15 15.06 12.32
N ILE A 28 3.49 14.67 11.24
CA ILE A 28 3.81 15.11 9.88
C ILE A 28 2.55 15.14 9.01
N THR A 29 2.33 16.25 8.31
CA THR A 29 1.22 16.41 7.36
C THR A 29 1.47 15.57 6.10
N PRO A 30 0.43 14.84 5.57
CA PRO A 30 -0.99 14.89 5.90
C PRO A 30 -1.47 13.73 6.82
N SER A 31 -0.63 13.13 7.65
CA SER A 31 -0.99 12.01 8.54
C SER A 31 -1.21 12.40 10.00
N SER A 32 -1.09 13.68 10.36
CA SER A 32 -1.10 14.15 11.76
C SER A 32 -2.37 13.78 12.51
N GLU A 33 -3.54 13.83 11.87
CA GLU A 33 -4.81 13.53 12.53
C GLU A 33 -4.95 12.06 12.95
N ILE A 34 -4.19 11.14 12.33
CA ILE A 34 -4.11 9.74 12.80
C ILE A 34 -3.53 9.73 14.22
N MET A 35 -2.43 10.46 14.41
CA MET A 35 -1.77 10.57 15.71
C MET A 35 -2.65 11.31 16.72
N GLU A 36 -3.27 12.43 16.32
CA GLU A 36 -4.18 13.21 17.15
C GLU A 36 -5.34 12.35 17.66
N TYR A 37 -6.00 11.59 16.77
CA TYR A 37 -7.08 10.68 17.14
C TYR A 37 -6.60 9.59 18.11
N LEU A 38 -5.47 8.96 17.82
CA LEU A 38 -4.93 7.89 18.66
C LEU A 38 -4.42 8.38 20.02
N SER A 39 -4.11 9.68 20.19
CA SER A 39 -3.58 10.23 21.43
C SER A 39 -4.54 10.09 22.62
N TRP A 40 -5.84 10.13 22.37
CA TRP A 40 -6.86 9.92 23.39
C TRP A 40 -7.52 8.54 23.28
N ARG A 41 -7.65 8.02 22.04
CA ARG A 41 -8.36 6.77 21.81
C ARG A 41 -7.63 5.54 22.34
N MET A 42 -6.29 5.53 22.30
CA MET A 42 -5.49 4.43 22.84
C MET A 42 -5.70 4.25 24.35
N GLU A 43 -5.81 5.34 25.11
CA GLU A 43 -6.08 5.27 26.54
C GLU A 43 -7.43 4.60 26.84
N GLU A 44 -8.48 4.94 26.09
CA GLU A 44 -9.83 4.38 26.28
C GLU A 44 -9.89 2.86 26.05
N VAL A 45 -9.03 2.32 25.19
CA VAL A 45 -9.00 0.87 24.87
C VAL A 45 -7.89 0.11 25.60
N GLY A 46 -7.25 0.75 26.58
CA GLY A 46 -6.16 0.14 27.34
C GLY A 46 -4.89 -0.09 26.54
N GLY A 47 -4.68 0.67 25.47
CA GLY A 47 -3.48 0.73 24.67
C GLY A 47 -2.47 1.76 25.16
N ALA A 48 -1.35 1.88 24.49
CA ALA A 48 -0.32 2.88 24.75
C ALA A 48 -0.09 3.76 23.52
N PHE A 49 0.03 5.07 23.77
CA PHE A 49 0.33 6.09 22.77
C PHE A 49 1.63 6.81 23.15
N VAL A 50 2.51 7.01 22.19
CA VAL A 50 3.75 7.78 22.38
C VAL A 50 3.97 8.74 21.22
N GLN A 51 3.99 10.04 21.53
CA GLN A 51 4.56 11.02 20.62
C GLN A 51 6.09 11.02 20.81
N ALA A 52 6.79 10.49 19.82
CA ALA A 52 8.24 10.43 19.82
C ALA A 52 8.86 11.77 19.39
N GLU A 53 10.14 11.96 19.70
CA GLU A 53 10.91 13.14 19.29
C GLU A 53 11.31 13.11 17.81
N SER A 54 11.20 11.96 17.15
CA SER A 54 11.49 11.76 15.73
C SER A 54 10.81 10.50 15.19
N GLU A 55 10.71 10.41 13.86
CA GLU A 55 10.22 9.21 13.19
C GLU A 55 11.12 7.99 13.44
N LEU A 56 12.43 8.22 13.58
CA LEU A 56 13.40 7.18 13.89
C LEU A 56 13.14 6.57 15.28
N ALA A 57 12.91 7.41 16.28
CA ALA A 57 12.55 6.93 17.61
C ALA A 57 11.20 6.20 17.60
N GLY A 58 10.19 6.76 16.89
CA GLY A 58 8.86 6.16 16.78
C GLY A 58 8.88 4.75 16.21
N ILE A 59 9.63 4.49 15.14
CA ILE A 59 9.72 3.14 14.55
C ILE A 59 10.45 2.16 15.47
N ASN A 60 11.49 2.61 16.22
CA ASN A 60 12.18 1.75 17.17
C ASN A 60 11.27 1.37 18.36
N MET A 61 10.39 2.26 18.82
CA MET A 61 9.37 1.94 19.82
C MET A 61 8.36 0.90 19.28
N VAL A 62 7.98 0.99 18.00
CA VAL A 62 7.13 -0.02 17.34
C VAL A 62 7.83 -1.38 17.29
N ILE A 63 9.14 -1.45 17.03
CA ILE A 63 9.92 -2.69 17.09
C ILE A 63 9.78 -3.34 18.47
N GLY A 64 9.98 -2.57 19.54
CA GLY A 64 9.84 -3.06 20.91
C GLY A 64 8.44 -3.59 21.23
N ALA A 65 7.39 -2.87 20.83
CA ALA A 65 5.99 -3.28 21.05
C ALA A 65 5.65 -4.56 20.23
N ALA A 66 6.06 -4.61 18.96
CA ALA A 66 5.87 -5.79 18.11
C ALA A 66 6.59 -7.04 18.67
N ALA A 67 7.80 -6.88 19.22
CA ALA A 67 8.53 -7.96 19.90
C ALA A 67 7.76 -8.47 21.13
N CYS A 68 7.01 -7.61 21.82
CA CYS A 68 6.12 -8.01 22.91
C CYS A 68 4.80 -8.65 22.44
N GLY A 69 4.60 -8.83 21.14
CA GLY A 69 3.44 -9.48 20.54
C GLY A 69 2.18 -8.61 20.58
N VAL A 70 2.34 -7.30 20.63
CA VAL A 70 1.24 -6.32 20.57
C VAL A 70 1.04 -5.90 19.12
N ARG A 71 -0.21 -5.77 18.67
CA ARG A 71 -0.52 -5.12 17.39
C ARG A 71 -0.13 -3.65 17.47
N ALA A 72 0.99 -3.34 16.84
CA ALA A 72 1.58 -2.01 16.83
C ALA A 72 1.43 -1.35 15.46
N LEU A 73 1.31 -0.02 15.46
CA LEU A 73 1.31 0.78 14.23
C LEU A 73 2.07 2.08 14.39
N THR A 74 2.44 2.62 13.25
CA THR A 74 2.93 4.00 13.10
C THR A 74 2.38 4.59 11.81
N ALA A 75 2.20 5.88 11.78
CA ALA A 75 1.81 6.62 10.57
C ALA A 75 2.84 7.71 10.27
N SER A 76 3.06 8.01 8.98
CA SER A 76 3.91 9.10 8.56
C SER A 76 3.69 9.48 7.09
N SER A 77 4.49 10.40 6.58
CA SER A 77 4.45 10.87 5.20
C SER A 77 5.86 11.29 4.73
N GLY A 78 6.10 11.22 3.42
CA GLY A 78 7.29 11.79 2.77
C GLY A 78 8.61 11.45 3.47
N PRO A 79 9.37 12.48 3.93
CA PRO A 79 10.66 12.27 4.59
C PRO A 79 10.55 11.50 5.91
N GLY A 80 9.41 11.55 6.60
CA GLY A 80 9.21 10.80 7.84
C GLY A 80 9.20 9.29 7.59
N ILE A 81 8.59 8.82 6.50
CA ILE A 81 8.69 7.41 6.10
C ILE A 81 10.13 7.05 5.69
N SER A 82 10.85 7.96 5.05
CA SER A 82 12.27 7.74 4.71
C SER A 82 13.12 7.50 5.96
N LEU A 83 12.89 8.26 7.03
CA LEU A 83 13.55 8.07 8.32
C LEU A 83 13.17 6.75 9.02
N LYS A 84 12.00 6.18 8.72
CA LYS A 84 11.57 4.89 9.28
C LYS A 84 12.12 3.66 8.55
N GLN A 85 12.75 3.82 7.37
CA GLN A 85 13.10 2.70 6.50
C GLN A 85 14.09 1.71 7.15
N GLU A 86 15.02 2.18 7.95
CA GLU A 86 15.92 1.29 8.71
C GLU A 86 15.13 0.42 9.69
N GLY A 87 14.24 1.02 10.48
CA GLY A 87 13.39 0.28 11.42
C GLY A 87 12.41 -0.67 10.73
N ILE A 88 11.88 -0.31 9.57
CA ILE A 88 11.05 -1.21 8.74
C ILE A 88 11.87 -2.41 8.26
N SER A 89 13.11 -2.19 7.81
CA SER A 89 14.04 -3.27 7.45
C SER A 89 14.31 -4.19 8.63
N THR A 90 14.57 -3.62 9.83
CA THR A 90 14.78 -4.37 11.06
C THR A 90 13.56 -5.20 11.46
N LEU A 91 12.34 -4.63 11.40
CA LEU A 91 11.09 -5.38 11.63
C LEU A 91 10.96 -6.59 10.71
N CYS A 92 11.28 -6.42 9.43
CA CYS A 92 11.21 -7.50 8.44
C CYS A 92 12.29 -8.57 8.68
N ASP A 93 13.49 -8.17 9.03
CA ASP A 93 14.62 -9.07 9.33
C ASP A 93 14.34 -9.91 10.59
N GLU A 94 13.87 -9.27 11.65
CA GLU A 94 13.52 -9.93 12.90
C GLU A 94 12.21 -10.72 12.83
N GLY A 95 11.48 -10.63 11.72
CA GLY A 95 10.18 -11.28 11.54
C GLY A 95 9.13 -10.77 12.53
N LEU A 96 9.11 -9.48 12.79
CA LEU A 96 8.14 -8.81 13.64
C LEU A 96 6.99 -8.26 12.80
N SER A 97 5.78 -8.38 13.32
CA SER A 97 4.57 -7.91 12.66
C SER A 97 4.22 -6.49 13.09
N ALA A 98 4.04 -5.59 12.12
CA ALA A 98 3.55 -4.23 12.36
C ALA A 98 2.80 -3.71 11.13
N VAL A 99 1.93 -2.72 11.35
CA VAL A 99 1.29 -1.95 10.28
C VAL A 99 1.91 -0.56 10.22
N VAL A 100 2.34 -0.16 9.03
CA VAL A 100 2.86 1.19 8.74
C VAL A 100 1.88 1.88 7.81
N ILE A 101 1.38 3.04 8.21
CA ILE A 101 0.48 3.84 7.38
C ILE A 101 1.29 4.94 6.71
N THR A 102 1.31 4.93 5.37
CA THR A 102 1.96 5.95 4.55
C THR A 102 0.90 6.79 3.86
N GLN A 103 0.80 8.07 4.26
CA GLN A 103 0.00 9.08 3.54
C GLN A 103 0.91 9.80 2.55
N VAL A 104 0.84 9.40 1.28
CA VAL A 104 1.78 9.89 0.25
C VAL A 104 1.51 11.35 -0.08
N ARG A 105 2.58 12.14 -0.10
CA ARG A 105 2.58 13.53 -0.57
C ARG A 105 3.64 13.75 -1.65
N TYR A 106 3.44 14.75 -2.49
CA TYR A 106 4.28 14.98 -3.66
C TYR A 106 5.64 15.60 -3.31
N GLY A 107 6.67 15.12 -4.01
CA GLY A 107 7.97 15.77 -4.18
C GLY A 107 9.12 15.08 -3.48
N ASN A 108 10.32 15.40 -3.94
CA ASN A 108 11.57 14.92 -3.39
C ASN A 108 11.96 15.66 -2.11
N GLY A 109 12.77 15.04 -1.26
CA GLY A 109 13.23 15.64 -0.01
C GLY A 109 12.09 15.99 0.93
N LEU A 110 11.95 17.25 1.30
CA LEU A 110 10.84 17.70 2.14
C LEU A 110 9.48 17.60 1.42
N GLY A 111 9.48 17.75 0.10
CA GLY A 111 8.27 17.68 -0.72
C GLY A 111 7.32 18.85 -0.51
N THR A 112 6.05 18.61 -0.86
CA THR A 112 4.93 19.56 -0.70
C THR A 112 3.78 18.86 0.04
N LEU A 113 2.66 19.57 0.26
CA LEU A 113 1.45 19.01 0.87
C LEU A 113 0.46 18.47 -0.16
N PHE A 114 0.77 18.55 -1.45
CA PHE A 114 -0.10 18.01 -2.49
C PHE A 114 -0.10 16.49 -2.48
N THR A 115 -1.23 15.93 -2.84
CA THR A 115 -1.41 14.47 -3.00
C THR A 115 -0.52 13.91 -4.09
N SER A 116 -0.13 12.64 -3.97
CA SER A 116 0.74 11.98 -4.95
C SER A 116 0.78 10.46 -4.78
N GLN A 117 1.34 9.80 -5.78
CA GLN A 117 1.78 8.40 -5.77
C GLN A 117 3.30 8.25 -5.98
N CYS A 118 4.09 9.28 -5.64
CA CYS A 118 5.53 9.29 -5.92
C CYS A 118 6.36 8.32 -5.05
N ASP A 119 5.77 7.72 -4.03
CA ASP A 119 6.44 6.83 -3.09
C ASP A 119 6.28 5.32 -3.44
N TYR A 120 5.63 5.00 -4.55
CA TYR A 120 5.36 3.63 -4.97
C TYR A 120 6.63 2.75 -4.96
N ASN A 121 7.71 3.20 -5.56
CA ASN A 121 8.96 2.44 -5.61
C ASN A 121 9.57 2.24 -4.22
N ARG A 122 9.52 3.26 -3.34
CA ARG A 122 10.02 3.14 -1.97
C ARG A 122 9.27 2.03 -1.21
N GLU A 123 7.96 2.01 -1.29
CA GLU A 123 7.16 1.05 -0.55
C GLU A 123 7.25 -0.37 -1.15
N THR A 124 7.30 -0.49 -2.47
CA THR A 124 7.29 -1.79 -3.15
C THR A 124 8.68 -2.42 -3.31
N ARG A 125 9.76 -1.62 -3.34
CA ARG A 125 11.14 -2.10 -3.47
C ARG A 125 11.90 -2.13 -2.16
N GLY A 126 11.42 -1.41 -1.15
CA GLY A 126 12.11 -1.19 0.12
C GLY A 126 13.10 -0.03 0.04
N GLY A 127 13.15 0.77 1.11
CA GLY A 127 14.04 1.94 1.24
C GLY A 127 15.16 1.74 2.25
N GLY A 128 15.15 0.64 3.01
CA GLY A 128 16.20 0.25 3.95
C GLY A 128 17.17 -0.77 3.36
N GLN A 129 18.01 -1.34 4.22
CA GLN A 129 19.01 -2.31 3.82
C GLN A 129 18.42 -3.71 3.62
N GLY A 130 18.94 -4.44 2.63
CA GLY A 130 18.71 -5.88 2.44
C GLY A 130 17.63 -6.23 1.44
N ASP A 131 17.37 -7.52 1.33
CA ASP A 131 16.45 -8.13 0.36
C ASP A 131 14.98 -8.13 0.85
N TYR A 132 14.66 -7.36 1.89
CA TYR A 132 13.32 -7.37 2.46
C TYR A 132 12.26 -6.78 1.50
N ARG A 133 11.02 -7.21 1.74
CA ARG A 133 9.81 -6.64 1.14
C ARG A 133 8.76 -6.48 2.23
N CYS A 134 7.89 -5.49 2.05
CA CYS A 134 6.65 -5.36 2.81
C CYS A 134 5.48 -5.79 1.93
N ILE A 135 4.39 -6.28 2.53
CA ILE A 135 3.12 -6.33 1.80
C ILE A 135 2.59 -4.90 1.74
N VAL A 136 2.23 -4.43 0.54
CA VAL A 136 1.77 -3.06 0.33
C VAL A 136 0.34 -3.08 -0.18
N LEU A 137 -0.57 -2.51 0.61
CA LEU A 137 -2.00 -2.38 0.31
C LEU A 137 -2.32 -0.95 -0.11
N CYS A 138 -3.09 -0.78 -1.19
CA CYS A 138 -3.42 0.50 -1.81
C CYS A 138 -4.94 0.70 -1.86
N PRO A 139 -5.57 1.20 -0.78
CA PRO A 139 -6.99 1.50 -0.76
C PRO A 139 -7.34 2.66 -1.70
N SER A 140 -8.54 2.64 -2.29
CA SER A 140 -9.06 3.67 -3.19
C SER A 140 -10.19 4.52 -2.61
N SER A 141 -10.63 4.19 -1.38
CA SER A 141 -11.65 4.91 -0.63
C SER A 141 -11.38 4.79 0.87
N ILE A 142 -12.02 5.64 1.66
CA ILE A 142 -11.92 5.57 3.12
C ILE A 142 -12.51 4.24 3.63
N GLN A 143 -13.64 3.79 3.07
CA GLN A 143 -14.21 2.51 3.44
C GLN A 143 -13.25 1.34 3.15
N GLU A 144 -12.62 1.31 1.98
CA GLU A 144 -11.65 0.26 1.65
C GLU A 144 -10.43 0.29 2.58
N TYR A 145 -10.02 1.48 3.03
CA TYR A 145 -8.96 1.62 4.03
C TYR A 145 -9.35 0.96 5.36
N VAL A 146 -10.59 1.18 5.80
CA VAL A 146 -11.17 0.55 6.99
C VAL A 146 -11.27 -0.97 6.82
N ASP A 147 -11.79 -1.43 5.67
CA ASP A 147 -11.99 -2.86 5.38
C ASP A 147 -10.67 -3.64 5.29
N LEU A 148 -9.59 -2.99 4.85
CA LEU A 148 -8.26 -3.59 4.71
C LEU A 148 -7.45 -3.57 6.02
N MET A 149 -7.86 -2.85 7.05
CA MET A 149 -7.05 -2.69 8.27
C MET A 149 -6.90 -4.00 9.06
N LEU A 150 -7.98 -4.73 9.28
CA LEU A 150 -7.89 -6.04 9.95
C LEU A 150 -7.10 -7.05 9.11
N PRO A 151 -7.38 -7.24 7.80
CA PRO A 151 -6.52 -8.03 6.91
C PRO A 151 -5.04 -7.64 6.94
N ALA A 152 -4.70 -6.35 7.10
CA ALA A 152 -3.31 -5.91 7.20
C ALA A 152 -2.61 -6.50 8.44
N TYR A 153 -3.26 -6.49 9.61
CA TYR A 153 -2.72 -7.13 10.80
C TYR A 153 -2.63 -8.65 10.68
N GLU A 154 -3.66 -9.29 10.12
CA GLU A 154 -3.66 -10.74 9.90
C GLU A 154 -2.53 -11.18 8.96
N LEU A 155 -2.30 -10.44 7.87
CA LEU A 155 -1.19 -10.67 6.95
C LEU A 155 0.17 -10.44 7.63
N ALA A 156 0.28 -9.37 8.42
CA ALA A 156 1.50 -9.07 9.16
C ALA A 156 1.85 -10.21 10.14
N GLU A 157 0.87 -10.72 10.86
CA GLU A 157 1.03 -11.82 11.81
C GLU A 157 1.30 -13.16 11.10
N LYS A 158 0.55 -13.47 10.05
CA LYS A 158 0.68 -14.72 9.26
C LYS A 158 2.07 -14.91 8.68
N TYR A 159 2.62 -13.85 8.09
CA TYR A 159 3.92 -13.90 7.40
C TYR A 159 5.07 -13.34 8.24
N ARG A 160 4.79 -12.84 9.45
CA ARG A 160 5.78 -12.17 10.30
C ARG A 160 6.53 -11.11 9.49
N ILE A 161 5.81 -10.09 9.06
CA ILE A 161 6.28 -9.07 8.11
C ILE A 161 5.62 -7.72 8.43
N VAL A 162 6.19 -6.65 7.93
CA VAL A 162 5.52 -5.35 7.91
C VAL A 162 4.50 -5.31 6.79
N VAL A 163 3.29 -4.81 7.08
CA VAL A 163 2.30 -4.43 6.08
C VAL A 163 2.22 -2.92 6.01
N VAL A 164 2.42 -2.38 4.81
CA VAL A 164 2.27 -0.96 4.53
C VAL A 164 0.88 -0.70 3.97
N MET A 165 0.14 0.21 4.59
CA MET A 165 -1.10 0.77 4.06
C MET A 165 -0.74 2.07 3.36
N MET A 166 -0.62 2.05 2.04
CA MET A 166 -0.20 3.19 1.22
C MET A 166 -1.41 3.87 0.60
N GLY A 167 -1.75 5.07 1.09
CA GLY A 167 -2.79 5.92 0.53
C GLY A 167 -2.28 7.30 0.14
N GLU A 168 -2.94 7.92 -0.81
CA GLU A 168 -2.70 9.32 -1.14
C GLU A 168 -3.18 10.22 0.00
N GLY A 169 -2.47 11.30 0.28
CA GLY A 169 -2.83 12.26 1.33
C GLY A 169 -4.26 12.79 1.24
N THR A 170 -4.83 12.82 0.04
CA THR A 170 -6.23 13.17 -0.20
C THR A 170 -7.20 12.24 0.55
N LEU A 171 -6.95 10.92 0.57
CA LEU A 171 -7.81 9.97 1.29
C LEU A 171 -7.87 10.28 2.79
N GLY A 172 -6.75 10.67 3.38
CA GLY A 172 -6.70 11.05 4.80
C GLY A 172 -7.50 12.33 5.11
N GLN A 173 -7.61 13.25 4.14
CA GLN A 173 -8.24 14.55 4.32
C GLN A 173 -9.72 14.62 3.88
N MET A 174 -10.16 13.69 3.04
CA MET A 174 -11.56 13.59 2.60
C MET A 174 -12.49 13.15 3.73
N MET A 175 -13.78 13.42 3.55
CA MET A 175 -14.85 12.87 4.38
C MET A 175 -15.75 11.98 3.54
N GLU A 176 -16.02 10.78 4.02
CA GLU A 176 -16.94 9.82 3.39
C GLU A 176 -17.82 9.16 4.47
N PRO A 177 -19.00 8.63 4.09
CA PRO A 177 -19.77 7.78 4.99
C PRO A 177 -19.02 6.44 5.15
N VAL A 178 -18.72 6.06 6.40
CA VAL A 178 -17.93 4.87 6.72
C VAL A 178 -18.72 3.96 7.66
N THR A 179 -18.73 2.69 7.36
CA THR A 179 -19.22 1.64 8.28
C THR A 179 -18.02 1.02 8.96
N LEU A 180 -17.92 1.24 10.26
CA LEU A 180 -16.82 0.69 11.06
C LEU A 180 -17.12 -0.77 11.44
N PRO A 181 -16.11 -1.67 11.42
CA PRO A 181 -16.26 -3.05 11.86
C PRO A 181 -16.42 -3.15 13.38
N ASP A 182 -16.82 -4.30 13.88
CA ASP A 182 -16.79 -4.59 15.31
C ASP A 182 -15.36 -4.70 15.84
N PHE A 183 -15.20 -4.57 17.16
CA PHE A 183 -13.90 -4.74 17.80
C PHE A 183 -13.44 -6.19 17.76
N VAL A 184 -12.18 -6.38 17.42
CA VAL A 184 -11.53 -7.70 17.44
C VAL A 184 -10.74 -7.85 18.74
N GLU A 185 -11.01 -8.93 19.47
CA GLU A 185 -10.19 -9.32 20.62
C GLU A 185 -8.86 -9.89 20.10
N THR A 186 -7.75 -9.35 20.58
CA THR A 186 -6.41 -9.79 20.20
C THR A 186 -5.78 -10.66 21.28
N LYS A 187 -5.07 -11.69 20.84
CA LYS A 187 -4.23 -12.52 21.70
C LYS A 187 -2.77 -12.21 21.41
N ARG A 188 -1.93 -12.31 22.44
CA ARG A 188 -0.49 -12.24 22.25
C ARG A 188 -0.04 -13.31 21.26
N THR A 189 0.82 -12.93 20.35
CA THR A 189 1.40 -13.86 19.37
C THR A 189 2.31 -14.89 20.05
N PRO A 190 2.43 -16.12 19.50
CA PRO A 190 3.24 -17.19 20.12
C PRO A 190 4.73 -16.86 20.26
N TRP A 191 5.25 -15.95 19.43
CA TRP A 191 6.64 -15.52 19.45
C TRP A 191 6.92 -14.31 20.36
N ALA A 192 5.91 -13.81 21.06
CA ALA A 192 6.05 -12.63 21.89
C ALA A 192 7.06 -12.84 23.03
N LEU A 193 7.83 -11.81 23.33
CA LEU A 193 8.66 -11.77 24.54
C LEU A 193 7.75 -11.88 25.76
N ASN A 194 7.96 -12.95 26.55
CA ASN A 194 7.13 -13.28 27.72
C ASN A 194 7.95 -13.46 29.00
N GLY A 195 9.20 -13.03 29.01
CA GLY A 195 10.14 -13.24 30.11
C GLY A 195 10.88 -14.59 30.04
N HIS A 196 10.54 -15.46 29.10
CA HIS A 196 11.26 -16.69 28.80
C HIS A 196 11.97 -16.55 27.45
N TYR A 197 13.17 -17.09 27.34
CA TYR A 197 14.01 -17.00 26.13
C TYR A 197 13.44 -17.90 24.99
N THR A 198 12.36 -17.48 24.38
CA THR A 198 11.80 -18.16 23.19
C THR A 198 11.99 -17.37 21.90
N TYR A 199 12.62 -16.19 22.01
CA TYR A 199 12.74 -15.25 20.90
C TYR A 199 14.05 -15.41 20.12
N LYS A 200 13.99 -15.25 18.81
CA LYS A 200 15.17 -15.17 17.94
C LYS A 200 15.99 -13.94 18.36
N LYS A 201 17.26 -14.14 18.67
CA LYS A 201 18.14 -13.04 19.11
C LYS A 201 18.19 -11.92 18.08
N ILE A 202 17.93 -10.70 18.52
CA ILE A 202 18.30 -9.50 17.77
C ILE A 202 19.83 -9.41 17.81
N GLY A 203 20.49 -9.69 16.69
CA GLY A 203 21.95 -9.62 16.66
C GLY A 203 22.56 -10.10 15.35
N ILE A 204 23.77 -9.65 15.10
CA ILE A 204 24.56 -9.95 13.91
C ILE A 204 25.44 -11.20 14.03
N PHE A 205 25.50 -11.80 15.21
CA PHE A 205 26.37 -12.94 15.47
C PHE A 205 25.57 -14.24 15.50
N GLU A 206 26.18 -15.33 15.05
CA GLU A 206 25.62 -16.70 15.06
C GLU A 206 24.36 -16.87 14.18
N ARG A 207 24.31 -16.18 13.02
CA ARG A 207 23.24 -16.35 12.02
C ARG A 207 23.65 -17.36 10.97
N ASP A 208 22.77 -18.29 10.62
CA ASP A 208 22.88 -19.11 9.41
C ASP A 208 22.29 -18.37 8.23
N SER A 209 23.09 -17.50 7.63
CA SER A 209 22.65 -16.63 6.52
C SER A 209 22.16 -17.42 5.31
N MET A 210 22.66 -18.63 5.06
CA MET A 210 22.20 -19.46 3.95
C MET A 210 20.80 -20.01 4.21
N LYS A 211 20.54 -20.49 5.42
CA LYS A 211 19.22 -20.96 5.84
C LYS A 211 18.21 -19.80 5.80
N GLU A 212 18.57 -18.67 6.38
CA GLU A 212 17.71 -17.47 6.38
C GLU A 212 17.38 -16.99 4.96
N ALA A 213 18.31 -17.02 4.01
CA ALA A 213 18.07 -16.67 2.62
C ALA A 213 17.09 -17.65 1.92
N VAL A 214 17.12 -18.94 2.28
CA VAL A 214 16.15 -19.91 1.77
C VAL A 214 14.77 -19.63 2.34
N GLU A 215 14.66 -19.49 3.67
CA GLU A 215 13.40 -19.18 4.35
C GLU A 215 12.76 -17.87 3.83
N LEU A 216 13.57 -16.85 3.56
CA LEU A 216 13.12 -15.58 2.99
C LEU A 216 12.54 -15.75 1.57
N ARG A 217 13.22 -16.50 0.70
CA ARG A 217 12.74 -16.80 -0.64
C ARG A 217 11.43 -17.57 -0.63
N GLU A 218 11.32 -18.58 0.23
CA GLU A 218 10.09 -19.38 0.39
C GLU A 218 8.93 -18.53 0.91
N LYS A 219 9.18 -17.69 1.91
CA LYS A 219 8.20 -16.73 2.43
C LYS A 219 7.67 -15.81 1.35
N TYR A 220 8.57 -15.19 0.56
CA TYR A 220 8.13 -14.26 -0.50
C TYR A 220 7.49 -14.97 -1.68
N ALA A 221 7.89 -16.19 -2.01
CA ALA A 221 7.19 -17.00 -3.00
C ALA A 221 5.75 -17.32 -2.57
N ALA A 222 5.58 -17.71 -1.29
CA ALA A 222 4.25 -17.97 -0.72
C ALA A 222 3.36 -16.70 -0.71
N ILE A 223 3.92 -15.53 -0.35
CA ILE A 223 3.19 -14.26 -0.38
C ILE A 223 2.78 -13.93 -1.83
N LYS A 224 3.70 -14.03 -2.79
CA LYS A 224 3.40 -13.77 -4.21
C LYS A 224 2.34 -14.71 -4.77
N GLU A 225 2.32 -15.95 -4.32
CA GLU A 225 1.31 -16.90 -4.80
C GLU A 225 -0.07 -16.63 -4.18
N ASN A 226 -0.15 -16.30 -2.90
CA ASN A 226 -1.40 -16.34 -2.16
C ASN A 226 -2.06 -14.98 -1.91
N GLU A 227 -1.30 -13.87 -1.96
CA GLU A 227 -1.80 -12.58 -1.44
C GLU A 227 -1.95 -11.49 -2.51
N GLN A 228 -1.97 -11.86 -3.78
CA GLN A 228 -2.31 -10.94 -4.86
C GLN A 228 -3.78 -10.55 -4.76
N ARG A 229 -4.06 -9.25 -4.68
CA ARG A 229 -5.42 -8.68 -4.60
C ARG A 229 -5.61 -7.59 -5.63
N TRP A 230 -6.74 -7.64 -6.34
CA TRP A 230 -7.09 -6.65 -7.36
C TRP A 230 -8.60 -6.57 -7.55
N GLN A 231 -9.02 -5.49 -8.17
CA GLN A 231 -10.32 -5.35 -8.79
C GLN A 231 -10.14 -5.30 -10.29
N GLU A 232 -11.05 -5.90 -11.03
CA GLU A 232 -11.04 -5.82 -12.50
C GLU A 232 -12.41 -5.41 -13.03
N GLU A 233 -12.40 -4.75 -14.19
CA GLU A 233 -13.61 -4.33 -14.90
C GLU A 233 -13.40 -4.55 -16.38
N SER A 234 -14.21 -5.44 -17.02
CA SER A 234 -14.29 -5.62 -18.49
C SER A 234 -12.96 -5.84 -19.20
N ILE A 235 -12.08 -6.68 -18.67
CA ILE A 235 -10.72 -6.89 -19.24
C ILE A 235 -10.67 -7.95 -20.35
N GLU A 236 -11.63 -8.87 -20.39
CA GLU A 236 -11.60 -10.04 -21.28
C GLU A 236 -11.84 -9.72 -22.75
N ASP A 237 -12.50 -8.59 -23.07
CA ASP A 237 -12.79 -8.14 -24.45
C ASP A 237 -12.16 -6.77 -24.77
N ALA A 238 -11.33 -6.25 -23.87
CA ALA A 238 -10.75 -4.93 -24.00
C ALA A 238 -9.67 -4.85 -25.07
N ASP A 239 -9.70 -3.81 -25.88
CA ASP A 239 -8.62 -3.42 -26.79
C ASP A 239 -7.46 -2.74 -26.03
N TYR A 240 -7.80 -1.95 -25.01
CA TYR A 240 -6.84 -1.33 -24.09
C TYR A 240 -7.24 -1.61 -22.63
N VAL A 241 -6.28 -1.91 -21.80
CA VAL A 241 -6.50 -2.14 -20.37
C VAL A 241 -5.79 -1.05 -19.58
N PHE A 242 -6.57 -0.29 -18.83
CA PHE A 242 -6.04 0.63 -17.85
C PHE A 242 -5.52 -0.12 -16.63
N VAL A 243 -4.46 0.40 -16.03
CA VAL A 243 -3.92 -0.07 -14.76
C VAL A 243 -3.74 1.13 -13.84
N ALA A 244 -4.43 1.15 -12.72
CA ALA A 244 -4.40 2.28 -11.79
C ALA A 244 -4.76 1.81 -10.38
N TYR A 245 -4.10 2.35 -9.34
CA TYR A 245 -4.40 2.04 -7.95
C TYR A 245 -4.84 3.29 -7.18
N GLY A 246 -5.27 3.13 -5.94
CA GLY A 246 -5.66 4.24 -5.08
C GLY A 246 -6.77 5.11 -5.65
N VAL A 247 -6.73 6.40 -5.35
CA VAL A 247 -7.72 7.39 -5.83
C VAL A 247 -7.70 7.53 -7.35
N PRO A 248 -6.55 7.59 -8.06
CA PRO A 248 -6.52 7.49 -9.52
C PRO A 248 -7.20 6.24 -10.07
N GLY A 249 -7.10 5.09 -9.38
CA GLY A 249 -7.81 3.86 -9.75
C GLY A 249 -9.33 4.02 -9.70
N ARG A 250 -9.85 4.69 -8.66
CA ARG A 250 -11.28 5.03 -8.54
C ARG A 250 -11.74 5.96 -9.66
N ALA A 251 -10.96 6.98 -10.00
CA ALA A 251 -11.27 7.90 -11.11
C ALA A 251 -11.23 7.17 -12.46
N THR A 252 -10.25 6.30 -12.66
CA THR A 252 -10.10 5.51 -13.89
C THR A 252 -11.26 4.53 -14.08
N LEU A 253 -11.78 3.94 -13.00
CA LEU A 253 -12.99 3.10 -13.07
C LEU A 253 -14.18 3.89 -13.66
N GLY A 254 -14.38 5.14 -13.22
CA GLY A 254 -15.38 6.02 -13.80
C GLY A 254 -15.14 6.29 -15.29
N ALA A 255 -13.90 6.57 -15.67
CA ALA A 255 -13.52 6.78 -17.07
C ALA A 255 -13.79 5.56 -17.95
N VAL A 256 -13.43 4.37 -17.48
CA VAL A 256 -13.68 3.10 -18.20
C VAL A 256 -15.18 2.89 -18.42
N ARG A 257 -16.01 3.10 -17.42
CA ARG A 257 -17.48 2.96 -17.55
C ARG A 257 -18.07 3.95 -18.56
N GLU A 258 -17.63 5.21 -18.55
CA GLU A 258 -18.09 6.19 -19.53
C GLU A 258 -17.57 5.90 -20.94
N LEU A 259 -16.34 5.46 -21.10
CA LEU A 259 -15.78 5.04 -22.41
C LEU A 259 -16.52 3.82 -22.95
N ARG A 260 -16.81 2.83 -22.09
CA ARG A 260 -17.62 1.66 -22.48
C ARG A 260 -19.03 2.05 -22.94
N ALA A 261 -19.68 2.96 -22.24
CA ALA A 261 -20.98 3.50 -22.64
C ALA A 261 -20.93 4.21 -24.00
N ALA A 262 -19.77 4.76 -24.38
CA ALA A 262 -19.51 5.37 -25.68
C ALA A 262 -19.07 4.36 -26.77
N GLY A 263 -19.03 3.05 -26.47
CA GLY A 263 -18.68 1.99 -27.43
C GLY A 263 -17.20 1.63 -27.51
N GLU A 264 -16.36 2.22 -26.65
CA GLU A 264 -14.92 1.89 -26.57
C GLU A 264 -14.69 0.58 -25.82
N LYS A 265 -13.82 -0.30 -26.36
CA LYS A 265 -13.44 -1.56 -25.70
C LYS A 265 -12.26 -1.34 -24.77
N VAL A 266 -12.52 -0.84 -23.60
CA VAL A 266 -11.50 -0.61 -22.56
C VAL A 266 -11.81 -1.40 -21.29
N GLY A 267 -10.80 -1.77 -20.53
CA GLY A 267 -10.94 -2.45 -19.25
C GLY A 267 -10.06 -1.81 -18.18
N LEU A 268 -10.18 -2.26 -16.95
CA LEU A 268 -9.38 -1.81 -15.82
C LEU A 268 -8.87 -3.02 -15.01
N ILE A 269 -7.61 -3.00 -14.67
CA ILE A 269 -7.03 -3.73 -13.53
C ILE A 269 -6.66 -2.70 -12.47
N ARG A 270 -7.26 -2.80 -11.29
CA ARG A 270 -6.93 -1.95 -10.14
C ARG A 270 -6.21 -2.79 -9.08
N PRO A 271 -4.88 -2.68 -8.97
CA PRO A 271 -4.15 -3.28 -7.87
C PRO A 271 -4.69 -2.82 -6.51
N ILE A 272 -5.02 -3.78 -5.63
CA ILE A 272 -5.26 -3.56 -4.20
C ILE A 272 -3.96 -3.86 -3.44
N THR A 273 -3.18 -4.84 -3.92
CA THR A 273 -1.79 -5.01 -3.50
C THR A 273 -0.85 -4.41 -4.54
N ALA A 274 0.01 -3.46 -4.12
CA ALA A 274 1.12 -3.01 -4.94
C ALA A 274 2.31 -3.98 -4.83
N TRP A 275 2.48 -4.61 -3.68
CA TRP A 275 3.32 -5.78 -3.51
C TRP A 275 2.65 -6.78 -2.56
N PRO A 276 2.48 -8.06 -2.94
CA PRO A 276 2.82 -8.63 -4.24
C PRO A 276 1.96 -8.03 -5.36
N TYR A 277 2.58 -7.74 -6.50
CA TYR A 277 1.87 -7.19 -7.65
C TYR A 277 0.88 -8.23 -8.24
N PRO A 278 -0.33 -7.85 -8.64
CA PRO A 278 -1.36 -8.79 -9.09
C PRO A 278 -1.13 -9.30 -10.52
N GLU A 279 -0.01 -9.96 -10.75
CA GLU A 279 0.36 -10.54 -12.06
C GLU A 279 -0.72 -11.50 -12.60
N LYS A 280 -1.45 -12.19 -11.70
CA LYS A 280 -2.52 -13.13 -12.08
C LYS A 280 -3.68 -12.45 -12.81
N ALA A 281 -3.95 -11.18 -12.54
CA ALA A 281 -4.97 -10.41 -13.26
C ALA A 281 -4.63 -10.28 -14.75
N PHE A 282 -3.37 -10.10 -15.08
CA PHE A 282 -2.90 -9.89 -16.45
C PHE A 282 -3.02 -11.15 -17.32
N ALA A 283 -3.07 -12.33 -16.75
CA ALA A 283 -3.32 -13.57 -17.49
C ALA A 283 -4.76 -13.68 -18.04
N ARG A 284 -5.67 -12.85 -17.56
CA ARG A 284 -7.11 -12.87 -17.90
C ARG A 284 -7.50 -11.81 -18.93
N ILE A 285 -6.60 -10.92 -19.29
CA ILE A 285 -6.90 -9.88 -20.29
C ILE A 285 -7.11 -10.48 -21.68
N ASN A 286 -7.81 -9.73 -22.54
CA ASN A 286 -8.02 -10.09 -23.92
C ASN A 286 -6.70 -10.53 -24.61
N PRO A 287 -6.59 -11.74 -25.15
CA PRO A 287 -5.40 -12.17 -25.87
C PRO A 287 -4.98 -11.24 -27.02
N ASN A 288 -5.93 -10.45 -27.55
CA ASN A 288 -5.70 -9.50 -28.64
C ASN A 288 -5.60 -8.03 -28.16
N VAL A 289 -5.35 -7.81 -26.86
CA VAL A 289 -5.15 -6.47 -26.31
C VAL A 289 -4.12 -5.69 -27.11
N LYS A 290 -4.39 -4.39 -27.37
CA LYS A 290 -3.53 -3.51 -28.18
C LYS A 290 -2.54 -2.72 -27.34
N GLY A 291 -2.81 -2.54 -26.04
CA GLY A 291 -1.91 -1.82 -25.15
C GLY A 291 -2.41 -1.79 -23.70
N ILE A 292 -1.46 -1.51 -22.79
CA ILE A 292 -1.68 -1.26 -21.37
C ILE A 292 -1.47 0.23 -21.12
N ILE A 293 -2.32 0.84 -20.32
CA ILE A 293 -2.26 2.28 -20.00
C ILE A 293 -2.25 2.44 -18.48
N THR A 294 -1.11 2.81 -17.89
CA THR A 294 -1.11 3.16 -16.48
C THR A 294 -1.59 4.59 -16.25
N VAL A 295 -2.32 4.81 -15.14
CA VAL A 295 -2.76 6.13 -14.69
C VAL A 295 -2.19 6.35 -13.30
N GLU A 296 -1.24 7.26 -13.20
CA GLU A 296 -0.42 7.45 -12.00
C GLU A 296 -0.33 8.92 -11.59
N GLU A 297 -0.45 9.19 -10.30
CA GLU A 297 -0.31 10.53 -9.74
C GLU A 297 1.15 10.79 -9.29
N ASN A 298 2.06 10.73 -10.26
CA ASN A 298 3.47 11.03 -10.09
C ASN A 298 4.07 11.57 -11.40
N ALA A 299 5.33 12.00 -11.37
CA ALA A 299 5.96 12.65 -12.53
C ALA A 299 6.59 11.67 -13.54
N THR A 300 6.91 10.45 -13.13
CA THR A 300 7.80 9.58 -13.91
C THR A 300 7.16 8.28 -14.39
N GLY A 301 6.00 7.90 -13.83
CA GLY A 301 5.46 6.56 -13.97
C GLY A 301 6.33 5.55 -13.18
N GLN A 302 5.79 4.98 -12.12
CA GLN A 302 6.54 4.01 -11.31
C GLN A 302 5.91 2.62 -11.36
N MET A 303 4.57 2.55 -11.34
CA MET A 303 3.87 1.28 -11.43
C MET A 303 3.93 0.67 -12.84
N ILE A 304 4.19 1.49 -13.86
CA ILE A 304 4.28 1.00 -15.24
C ILE A 304 5.33 -0.11 -15.41
N ASP A 305 6.42 -0.07 -14.66
CA ASP A 305 7.46 -1.11 -14.68
C ASP A 305 6.89 -2.48 -14.27
N ASP A 306 6.07 -2.50 -13.21
CA ASP A 306 5.42 -3.73 -12.73
C ASP A 306 4.34 -4.20 -13.70
N ALA A 307 3.58 -3.28 -14.29
CA ALA A 307 2.58 -3.60 -15.31
C ALA A 307 3.21 -4.18 -16.58
N ALA A 308 4.29 -3.57 -17.07
CA ALA A 308 5.04 -4.06 -18.22
C ALA A 308 5.66 -5.44 -17.96
N LEU A 309 6.22 -5.65 -16.75
CA LEU A 309 6.74 -6.96 -16.36
C LEU A 309 5.63 -8.02 -16.27
N ALA A 310 4.47 -7.67 -15.72
CA ALA A 310 3.33 -8.58 -15.59
C ALA A 310 2.79 -9.00 -16.97
N ILE A 311 2.63 -8.05 -17.90
CA ILE A 311 2.20 -8.36 -19.28
C ILE A 311 3.22 -9.22 -20.01
N LYS A 312 4.52 -8.94 -19.84
CA LYS A 312 5.59 -9.73 -20.46
C LYS A 312 5.64 -11.18 -19.95
N LYS A 313 5.32 -11.40 -18.68
CA LYS A 313 5.25 -12.74 -18.08
C LYS A 313 4.06 -13.54 -18.58
N THR A 314 2.92 -12.89 -18.80
CA THR A 314 1.64 -13.54 -19.15
C THR A 314 1.43 -13.66 -20.65
N HIS A 315 1.97 -12.74 -21.45
CA HIS A 315 1.83 -12.68 -22.92
C HIS A 315 3.20 -12.74 -23.60
N LYS A 316 3.94 -13.83 -23.36
CA LYS A 316 5.36 -13.99 -23.73
C LYS A 316 5.65 -13.84 -25.23
N ASP A 317 4.69 -14.23 -26.08
CA ASP A 317 4.85 -14.29 -27.54
C ASP A 317 4.41 -13.00 -28.23
N ARG A 318 4.04 -11.97 -27.46
CA ARG A 318 3.56 -10.69 -28.00
C ARG A 318 4.34 -9.51 -27.42
N ASN A 319 4.61 -8.53 -28.26
CA ASN A 319 5.03 -7.21 -27.81
C ASN A 319 3.77 -6.33 -27.66
N ILE A 320 3.31 -6.16 -26.42
CA ILE A 320 2.15 -5.34 -26.10
C ILE A 320 2.68 -4.02 -25.52
N PRO A 321 2.43 -2.88 -26.19
CA PRO A 321 2.95 -1.60 -25.76
C PRO A 321 2.33 -1.17 -24.42
N ALA A 322 3.11 -0.50 -23.59
CA ALA A 322 2.67 0.09 -22.33
C ALA A 322 2.87 1.60 -22.33
N TYR A 323 1.85 2.33 -21.93
CA TYR A 323 1.80 3.78 -21.91
C TYR A 323 1.63 4.27 -20.49
N ALA A 324 2.33 5.33 -20.08
CA ALA A 324 2.16 5.98 -18.80
C ALA A 324 1.42 7.31 -18.96
N LEU A 325 0.24 7.42 -18.35
CA LEU A 325 -0.43 8.70 -18.15
C LEU A 325 -0.09 9.19 -16.75
N THR A 326 0.79 10.17 -16.67
CA THR A 326 1.30 10.73 -15.41
C THR A 326 0.69 12.09 -15.12
N TYR A 327 0.30 12.29 -13.88
CA TYR A 327 -0.32 13.52 -13.40
C TYR A 327 0.38 14.00 -12.15
N VAL A 328 0.47 15.31 -11.97
CA VAL A 328 1.17 15.91 -10.85
C VAL A 328 0.23 16.85 -10.11
N TYR A 329 0.27 16.83 -8.78
CA TYR A 329 -0.46 17.67 -7.83
C TYR A 329 -1.94 17.39 -7.63
N ASN A 330 -2.61 16.70 -8.53
CA ASN A 330 -4.03 16.42 -8.40
C ASN A 330 -4.38 15.09 -9.08
N THR A 331 -5.29 14.36 -8.49
CA THR A 331 -5.91 13.21 -9.13
C THR A 331 -6.58 13.66 -10.42
N PRO A 332 -6.30 12.99 -11.55
CA PRO A 332 -6.90 13.38 -12.84
C PRO A 332 -8.42 13.21 -12.81
N PRO A 333 -9.20 14.21 -13.24
CA PRO A 333 -10.64 14.03 -13.40
C PRO A 333 -10.93 13.05 -14.53
N ILE A 334 -12.08 12.38 -14.45
CA ILE A 334 -12.57 11.39 -15.44
C ILE A 334 -12.44 11.92 -16.87
N ARG A 335 -12.86 13.16 -17.11
CA ARG A 335 -12.76 13.81 -18.42
C ARG A 335 -11.34 13.79 -18.96
N ARG A 336 -10.34 14.12 -18.14
CA ARG A 336 -8.94 14.19 -18.56
C ARG A 336 -8.38 12.81 -18.91
N ILE A 337 -8.71 11.79 -18.12
CA ILE A 337 -8.31 10.40 -18.42
C ILE A 337 -8.87 9.95 -19.77
N LYS A 338 -10.13 10.29 -20.08
CA LYS A 338 -10.77 9.99 -21.38
C LYS A 338 -10.09 10.72 -22.54
N GLU A 339 -9.78 12.01 -22.40
CA GLU A 339 -9.06 12.78 -23.40
C GLU A 339 -7.69 12.18 -23.70
N ASP A 340 -6.94 11.82 -22.66
CA ASP A 340 -5.62 11.25 -22.81
C ASP A 340 -5.65 9.81 -23.34
N TYR A 341 -6.68 9.02 -23.04
CA TYR A 341 -6.94 7.74 -23.72
C TYR A 341 -7.04 7.90 -25.23
N PHE A 342 -7.80 8.86 -25.72
CA PHE A 342 -7.91 9.07 -27.18
C PHE A 342 -6.59 9.48 -27.81
N LYS A 343 -5.72 10.22 -27.10
CA LYS A 343 -4.36 10.50 -27.57
C LYS A 343 -3.52 9.24 -27.70
N VAL A 344 -3.61 8.33 -26.73
CA VAL A 344 -2.94 7.01 -26.84
C VAL A 344 -3.47 6.25 -28.04
N LYS A 345 -4.80 6.14 -28.18
CA LYS A 345 -5.46 5.44 -29.28
C LYS A 345 -5.08 5.99 -30.66
N ASN A 346 -4.85 7.30 -30.77
CA ASN A 346 -4.47 8.00 -31.99
C ASN A 346 -2.95 7.99 -32.25
N GLY A 347 -2.14 7.39 -31.37
CA GLY A 347 -0.67 7.34 -31.52
C GLY A 347 0.03 8.66 -31.17
N GLU A 348 -0.61 9.55 -30.44
CA GLU A 348 -0.05 10.84 -30.02
C GLU A 348 0.80 10.73 -28.74
N VAL A 349 0.70 9.63 -28.02
CA VAL A 349 1.49 9.32 -26.82
C VAL A 349 2.51 8.24 -27.15
N LYS A 350 3.76 8.46 -26.77
CA LYS A 350 4.81 7.44 -26.96
C LYS A 350 4.65 6.31 -25.95
N GLU A 351 4.89 5.10 -26.41
CA GLU A 351 5.04 3.95 -25.52
C GLU A 351 6.27 4.12 -24.62
N VAL A 352 6.19 3.57 -23.42
CA VAL A 352 7.31 3.49 -22.47
C VAL A 352 8.01 2.15 -22.63
N TYR A 353 7.21 1.10 -22.87
CA TYR A 353 7.70 -0.27 -23.11
C TYR A 353 7.03 -0.86 -24.34
#